data_927e7d0fe38122084807a6a9f292b29d
#
_entry.id   927e7d0fe38122084807a6a9f292b29d
#
_cell.length_a   1.000
_cell.length_b   1.000
_cell.length_c   1.000
_cell.angle_alpha   90.00
_cell.angle_beta   90.00
_cell.angle_gamma   90.00
#
_symmetry.space_group_name_H-M   'P 1'
#
loop_
_entity.id
_entity.type
_entity.pdbx_description
1 polymer ?
#
loop_
_entity_poly.entity_id
_entity_poly.type
_entity_poly.pdbx_seq_one_letter_code
_entity_poly.pdbx_strand_id
1 'polypeptide(L)'
;MHIYHRNITLREWLPLLGLTFSAFIFNTSEFIPIGLLTDIATDLKITEAHAGLLISVYAWVVALTSLPLMLLVSKMEYRKLLLYTIILFIVSHILSALSIGYATLMISRIGVACSHAVFWSIASPLAVNIAPEGHRSMALSMIVTGTSIAMIVGLPLGRIIGLHIGWRMTFFCIAAIAFAIFLLLVIIFPKVPNRNSITLRMLPSILNNPVLLSIYCLTFIIVTAHYTGYSYIEPFLSQV
;
A
#
# COMPACT_ATOMS: atom_id res chain seq x y z
N MET A 1 9.89 37.23 20.00
CA MET A 1 9.64 36.25 18.96
C MET A 1 8.25 35.66 19.22
N HIS A 2 7.18 36.29 18.67
CA HIS A 2 5.81 35.86 18.84
C HIS A 2 5.58 34.62 17.97
N ILE A 3 5.51 33.44 18.60
CA ILE A 3 5.01 32.22 17.96
C ILE A 3 3.50 32.43 17.80
N TYR A 4 3.09 32.81 16.61
CA TYR A 4 1.68 32.86 16.25
C TYR A 4 1.18 31.41 16.23
N HIS A 5 0.52 30.96 17.29
CA HIS A 5 -0.24 29.70 17.30
C HIS A 5 -1.42 29.87 16.36
N ARG A 6 -1.21 29.60 15.07
CA ARG A 6 -2.31 29.45 14.13
C ARG A 6 -3.14 28.26 14.56
N ASN A 7 -4.41 28.49 14.96
CA ASN A 7 -5.34 27.41 15.27
C ASN A 7 -5.53 26.56 14.01
N ILE A 8 -4.89 25.37 14.00
CA ILE A 8 -5.01 24.41 12.90
C ILE A 8 -6.42 23.83 12.95
N THR A 9 -7.15 23.99 11.86
CA THR A 9 -8.53 23.53 11.77
C THR A 9 -8.60 22.04 11.41
N LEU A 10 -9.65 21.33 11.83
CA LEU A 10 -9.90 19.94 11.47
C LEU A 10 -9.86 19.73 9.94
N ARG A 11 -10.27 20.75 9.18
CA ARG A 11 -10.28 20.72 7.72
C ARG A 11 -8.89 20.55 7.10
N GLU A 12 -7.84 21.03 7.77
CA GLU A 12 -6.44 20.89 7.32
C GLU A 12 -5.92 19.45 7.52
N TRP A 13 -6.50 18.69 8.45
CA TRP A 13 -6.15 17.29 8.73
C TRP A 13 -6.93 16.27 7.88
N LEU A 14 -8.08 16.64 7.31
CA LEU A 14 -8.91 15.73 6.52
C LEU A 14 -8.16 15.05 5.36
N PRO A 15 -7.32 15.75 4.55
CA PRO A 15 -6.56 15.10 3.49
C PRO A 15 -5.56 14.05 4.03
N LEU A 16 -4.95 14.32 5.19
CA LEU A 16 -4.05 13.38 5.85
C LEU A 16 -4.79 12.16 6.38
N LEU A 17 -5.97 12.33 6.97
CA LEU A 17 -6.83 11.23 7.38
C LEU A 17 -7.22 10.36 6.17
N GLY A 18 -7.60 10.98 5.05
CA GLY A 18 -7.87 10.24 3.82
C GLY A 18 -6.67 9.44 3.32
N LEU A 19 -5.47 10.01 3.41
CA LEU A 19 -4.23 9.32 3.05
C LEU A 19 -3.89 8.18 4.05
N THR A 20 -4.17 8.37 5.35
CA THR A 20 -4.04 7.35 6.39
C THR A 20 -4.98 6.16 6.14
N PHE A 21 -6.25 6.43 5.80
CA PHE A 21 -7.19 5.37 5.41
C PHE A 21 -6.76 4.67 4.12
N SER A 22 -6.15 5.39 3.18
CA SER A 22 -5.56 4.77 2.00
C SER A 22 -4.41 3.83 2.40
N ALA A 23 -3.50 4.27 3.27
CA ALA A 23 -2.42 3.43 3.77
C ALA A 23 -2.96 2.18 4.50
N PHE A 24 -4.01 2.33 5.29
CA PHE A 24 -4.70 1.22 5.95
C PHE A 24 -5.23 0.19 4.94
N ILE A 25 -5.99 0.61 3.93
CA ILE A 25 -6.62 -0.35 3.00
C ILE A 25 -5.60 -0.98 2.05
N PHE A 26 -4.58 -0.23 1.63
CA PHE A 26 -3.48 -0.75 0.82
C PHE A 26 -2.72 -1.84 1.60
N ASN A 27 -2.31 -1.55 2.82
CA ASN A 27 -1.58 -2.51 3.65
C ASN A 27 -2.44 -3.74 4.00
N THR A 28 -3.73 -3.56 4.31
CA THR A 28 -4.67 -4.67 4.52
C THR A 28 -4.73 -5.59 3.31
N SER A 29 -4.84 -5.02 2.11
CA SER A 29 -4.88 -5.75 0.84
C SER A 29 -3.61 -6.56 0.54
N GLU A 30 -2.47 -6.08 1.00
CA GLU A 30 -1.17 -6.74 0.82
C GLU A 30 -1.12 -8.10 1.52
N PHE A 31 -1.60 -8.15 2.77
CA PHE A 31 -1.48 -9.33 3.62
C PHE A 31 -2.69 -10.29 3.57
N ILE A 32 -3.85 -9.83 3.11
CA ILE A 32 -5.08 -10.66 3.06
C ILE A 32 -4.88 -11.99 2.31
N PRO A 33 -4.18 -12.08 1.17
CA PRO A 33 -3.97 -13.35 0.49
C PRO A 33 -3.24 -14.40 1.32
N ILE A 34 -2.40 -13.98 2.28
CA ILE A 34 -1.71 -14.89 3.20
C ILE A 34 -2.76 -15.59 4.08
N GLY A 35 -3.69 -14.82 4.65
CA GLY A 35 -4.76 -15.35 5.49
C GLY A 35 -5.83 -16.16 4.75
N LEU A 36 -5.90 -16.06 3.43
CA LEU A 36 -6.90 -16.74 2.59
C LEU A 36 -6.28 -17.79 1.67
N LEU A 37 -5.01 -18.13 1.86
CA LEU A 37 -4.25 -18.97 0.94
C LEU A 37 -4.89 -20.34 0.72
N THR A 38 -5.22 -21.04 1.81
CA THR A 38 -5.85 -22.36 1.80
C THR A 38 -7.25 -22.32 1.16
N ASP A 39 -8.04 -21.27 1.45
CA ASP A 39 -9.38 -21.12 0.87
C ASP A 39 -9.32 -20.91 -0.65
N ILE A 40 -8.37 -20.08 -1.11
CA ILE A 40 -8.12 -19.86 -2.54
C ILE A 40 -7.64 -21.14 -3.23
N ALA A 41 -6.70 -21.85 -2.61
CA ALA A 41 -6.15 -23.10 -3.16
C ALA A 41 -7.24 -24.17 -3.32
N THR A 42 -8.08 -24.35 -2.29
CA THR A 42 -9.18 -25.31 -2.28
C THR A 42 -10.24 -24.96 -3.35
N ASP A 43 -10.67 -23.71 -3.42
CA ASP A 43 -11.71 -23.28 -4.35
C ASP A 43 -11.24 -23.36 -5.82
N LEU A 44 -9.99 -22.99 -6.10
CA LEU A 44 -9.42 -23.08 -7.44
C LEU A 44 -8.84 -24.46 -7.78
N LYS A 45 -8.90 -25.43 -6.86
CA LYS A 45 -8.38 -26.80 -7.01
C LYS A 45 -6.90 -26.84 -7.40
N ILE A 46 -6.10 -26.00 -6.75
CA ILE A 46 -4.64 -25.92 -6.92
C ILE A 46 -3.94 -26.21 -5.59
N THR A 47 -2.64 -26.45 -5.63
CA THR A 47 -1.84 -26.61 -4.41
C THR A 47 -1.64 -25.29 -3.69
N GLU A 48 -1.45 -25.31 -2.37
CA GLU A 48 -1.11 -24.12 -1.58
C GLU A 48 0.19 -23.48 -2.06
N ALA A 49 1.18 -24.29 -2.47
CA ALA A 49 2.41 -23.79 -3.08
C ALA A 49 2.15 -22.98 -4.36
N HIS A 50 1.21 -23.44 -5.20
CA HIS A 50 0.81 -22.72 -6.40
C HIS A 50 0.05 -21.43 -6.07
N ALA A 51 -0.84 -21.46 -5.07
CA ALA A 51 -1.52 -20.28 -4.57
C ALA A 51 -0.52 -19.27 -3.96
N GLY A 52 0.53 -19.74 -3.30
CA GLY A 52 1.62 -18.93 -2.75
C GLY A 52 2.35 -18.07 -3.79
N LEU A 53 2.36 -18.48 -5.06
CA LEU A 53 2.91 -17.66 -6.15
C LEU A 53 2.16 -16.33 -6.33
N LEU A 54 0.88 -16.23 -5.93
CA LEU A 54 0.13 -14.96 -5.92
C LEU A 54 0.81 -13.91 -5.03
N ILE A 55 1.45 -14.35 -3.95
CA ILE A 55 2.17 -13.49 -3.00
C ILE A 55 3.56 -13.18 -3.54
N SER A 56 4.29 -14.20 -4.00
CA SER A 56 5.67 -14.06 -4.49
C SER A 56 5.74 -13.20 -5.76
N VAL A 57 4.87 -13.48 -6.75
CA VAL A 57 4.80 -12.68 -7.99
C VAL A 57 4.40 -11.25 -7.68
N TYR A 58 3.43 -11.03 -6.79
CA TYR A 58 3.07 -9.69 -6.32
C TYR A 58 4.28 -8.94 -5.78
N ALA A 59 5.06 -9.55 -4.88
CA ALA A 59 6.23 -8.91 -4.28
C ALA A 59 7.30 -8.58 -5.34
N TRP A 60 7.56 -9.49 -6.29
CA TRP A 60 8.48 -9.25 -7.40
C TRP A 60 8.00 -8.13 -8.32
N VAL A 61 6.69 -8.09 -8.64
CA VAL A 61 6.13 -7.01 -9.46
C VAL A 61 6.29 -5.66 -8.75
N VAL A 62 5.97 -5.55 -7.45
CA VAL A 62 6.20 -4.32 -6.68
C VAL A 62 7.67 -3.91 -6.75
N ALA A 63 8.59 -4.82 -6.47
CA ALA A 63 10.03 -4.53 -6.45
C ALA A 63 10.55 -4.05 -7.81
N LEU A 64 10.18 -4.73 -8.88
CA LEU A 64 10.68 -4.44 -10.23
C LEU A 64 10.01 -3.24 -10.88
N THR A 65 8.75 -2.94 -10.54
CA THR A 65 7.98 -1.88 -11.20
C THR A 65 7.99 -0.55 -10.45
N SER A 66 8.37 -0.51 -9.17
CA SER A 66 8.36 0.73 -8.37
C SER A 66 9.15 1.86 -9.04
N LEU A 67 10.40 1.64 -9.41
CA LEU A 67 11.22 2.66 -10.04
C LEU A 67 10.75 2.99 -11.47
N PRO A 68 10.52 2.02 -12.38
CA PRO A 68 10.02 2.30 -13.72
C PRO A 68 8.70 3.06 -13.75
N LEU A 69 7.72 2.64 -12.94
CA LEU A 69 6.42 3.31 -12.87
C LEU A 69 6.57 4.73 -12.34
N MET A 70 7.37 4.94 -11.28
CA MET A 70 7.61 6.29 -10.76
C MET A 70 8.28 7.21 -11.77
N LEU A 71 9.18 6.71 -12.60
CA LEU A 71 9.79 7.49 -13.67
C LEU A 71 8.77 7.89 -14.73
N LEU A 72 7.89 6.96 -15.13
CA LEU A 72 6.83 7.22 -16.11
C LEU A 72 5.83 8.30 -15.62
N VAL A 73 5.45 8.25 -14.34
CA VAL A 73 4.44 9.16 -13.77
C VAL A 73 5.04 10.37 -13.05
N SER A 74 6.37 10.53 -13.06
CA SER A 74 7.11 11.54 -12.28
C SER A 74 6.70 13.00 -12.57
N LYS A 75 6.12 13.27 -13.74
CA LYS A 75 5.64 14.62 -14.15
C LYS A 75 4.19 14.88 -13.77
N MET A 76 3.47 13.86 -13.30
CA MET A 76 2.07 14.02 -12.94
C MET A 76 1.90 14.76 -11.62
N GLU A 77 0.82 15.56 -11.52
CA GLU A 77 0.39 16.16 -10.26
C GLU A 77 0.04 15.04 -9.26
N TYR A 78 0.50 15.20 -8.03
CA TYR A 78 0.35 14.16 -6.98
C TYR A 78 -1.11 13.77 -6.68
N ARG A 79 -2.05 14.74 -6.67
CA ARG A 79 -3.47 14.43 -6.47
C ARG A 79 -4.01 13.53 -7.58
N LYS A 80 -3.73 13.87 -8.84
CA LYS A 80 -4.16 13.04 -9.97
C LYS A 80 -3.54 11.66 -9.90
N LEU A 81 -2.24 11.60 -9.60
CA LEU A 81 -1.51 10.34 -9.47
C LEU A 81 -2.11 9.46 -8.38
N LEU A 82 -2.39 10.01 -7.19
CA LEU A 82 -3.04 9.30 -6.10
C LEU A 82 -4.41 8.75 -6.53
N LEU A 83 -5.24 9.57 -7.15
CA LEU A 83 -6.58 9.15 -7.57
C LEU A 83 -6.53 8.05 -8.65
N TYR A 84 -5.66 8.17 -9.65
CA TYR A 84 -5.48 7.09 -10.65
C TYR A 84 -4.94 5.80 -10.04
N THR A 85 -4.04 5.91 -9.07
CA THR A 85 -3.52 4.76 -8.34
C THR A 85 -4.63 4.03 -7.58
N ILE A 86 -5.53 4.79 -6.91
CA ILE A 86 -6.66 4.20 -6.19
C ILE A 86 -7.68 3.61 -7.17
N ILE A 87 -7.93 4.22 -8.32
CA ILE A 87 -8.79 3.63 -9.36
C ILE A 87 -8.23 2.29 -9.85
N LEU A 88 -6.93 2.23 -10.16
CA LEU A 88 -6.28 0.98 -10.56
C LEU A 88 -6.41 -0.08 -9.46
N PHE A 89 -6.23 0.30 -8.21
CA PHE A 89 -6.41 -0.57 -7.05
C PHE A 89 -7.83 -1.13 -6.95
N ILE A 90 -8.87 -0.27 -7.08
CA ILE A 90 -10.27 -0.66 -7.03
C ILE A 90 -10.60 -1.64 -8.17
N VAL A 91 -10.23 -1.30 -9.42
CA VAL A 91 -10.49 -2.14 -10.59
C VAL A 91 -9.81 -3.50 -10.43
N SER A 92 -8.58 -3.52 -9.94
CA SER A 92 -7.85 -4.77 -9.70
C SER A 92 -8.50 -5.63 -8.62
N HIS A 93 -9.04 -5.03 -7.55
CA HIS A 93 -9.76 -5.78 -6.50
C HIS A 93 -11.13 -6.28 -6.97
N ILE A 94 -11.84 -5.53 -7.80
CA ILE A 94 -13.06 -6.01 -8.44
C ILE A 94 -12.74 -7.19 -9.34
N LEU A 95 -11.66 -7.13 -10.12
CA LEU A 95 -11.20 -8.24 -10.95
C LEU A 95 -10.80 -9.47 -10.10
N SER A 96 -10.18 -9.26 -8.91
CA SER A 96 -9.92 -10.34 -7.96
C SER A 96 -11.22 -11.00 -7.46
N ALA A 97 -12.21 -10.20 -7.10
CA ALA A 97 -13.50 -10.67 -6.63
C ALA A 97 -14.28 -11.46 -7.71
N LEU A 98 -14.16 -11.04 -8.96
CA LEU A 98 -14.82 -11.66 -10.11
C LEU A 98 -13.97 -12.76 -10.78
N SER A 99 -12.82 -13.12 -10.20
CA SER A 99 -11.93 -14.10 -10.81
C SER A 99 -12.56 -15.48 -10.89
N ILE A 100 -12.56 -16.05 -12.10
CA ILE A 100 -13.08 -17.40 -12.39
C ILE A 100 -12.01 -18.49 -12.32
N GLY A 101 -10.74 -18.10 -12.21
CA GLY A 101 -9.60 -19.02 -12.16
C GLY A 101 -8.31 -18.33 -11.77
N TYR A 102 -7.26 -19.12 -11.62
CA TYR A 102 -5.95 -18.67 -11.17
C TYR A 102 -5.34 -17.56 -12.05
N ALA A 103 -5.43 -17.68 -13.37
CA ALA A 103 -4.85 -16.70 -14.29
C ALA A 103 -5.47 -15.30 -14.12
N THR A 104 -6.80 -15.23 -14.02
CA THR A 104 -7.51 -13.95 -13.80
C THR A 104 -7.19 -13.35 -12.43
N LEU A 105 -7.07 -14.19 -11.40
CA LEU A 105 -6.64 -13.77 -10.08
C LEU A 105 -5.19 -13.26 -10.11
N MET A 106 -4.28 -13.94 -10.80
CA MET A 106 -2.88 -13.50 -10.94
C MET A 106 -2.78 -12.16 -11.65
N ILE A 107 -3.50 -11.96 -12.76
CA ILE A 107 -3.54 -10.67 -13.48
C ILE A 107 -4.03 -9.56 -12.55
N SER A 108 -5.07 -9.82 -11.79
CA SER A 108 -5.58 -8.83 -10.83
C SER A 108 -4.55 -8.49 -9.76
N ARG A 109 -3.81 -9.48 -9.23
CA ARG A 109 -2.72 -9.28 -8.26
C ARG A 109 -1.57 -8.45 -8.83
N ILE A 110 -1.23 -8.63 -10.11
CA ILE A 110 -0.26 -7.78 -10.81
C ILE A 110 -0.75 -6.32 -10.85
N GLY A 111 -2.03 -6.09 -11.16
CA GLY A 111 -2.62 -4.75 -11.13
C GLY A 111 -2.57 -4.11 -9.72
N VAL A 112 -2.89 -4.89 -8.69
CA VAL A 112 -2.75 -4.45 -7.29
C VAL A 112 -1.29 -4.11 -6.99
N ALA A 113 -0.33 -4.94 -7.40
CA ALA A 113 1.10 -4.71 -7.19
C ALA A 113 1.58 -3.39 -7.84
N CYS A 114 1.16 -3.11 -9.07
CA CYS A 114 1.47 -1.85 -9.74
C CYS A 114 0.91 -0.64 -8.99
N SER A 115 -0.31 -0.73 -8.48
CA SER A 115 -0.90 0.35 -7.67
C SER A 115 -0.15 0.53 -6.34
N HIS A 116 0.28 -0.55 -5.68
CA HIS A 116 1.12 -0.49 -4.47
C HIS A 116 2.47 0.17 -4.73
N ALA A 117 3.14 -0.23 -5.82
CA ALA A 117 4.42 0.33 -6.22
C ALA A 117 4.37 1.87 -6.33
N VAL A 118 3.31 2.40 -6.94
CA VAL A 118 3.11 3.85 -7.06
C VAL A 118 2.68 4.46 -5.73
N PHE A 119 1.70 3.88 -5.03
CA PHE A 119 1.16 4.42 -3.78
C PHE A 119 2.25 4.63 -2.74
N TRP A 120 3.04 3.61 -2.43
CA TRP A 120 4.09 3.70 -1.40
C TRP A 120 5.21 4.66 -1.79
N SER A 121 5.47 4.81 -3.09
CA SER A 121 6.45 5.80 -3.57
C SER A 121 6.01 7.25 -3.36
N ILE A 122 4.70 7.53 -3.30
CA ILE A 122 4.17 8.89 -3.16
C ILE A 122 3.57 9.19 -1.77
N ALA A 123 3.23 8.19 -0.97
CA ALA A 123 2.50 8.37 0.29
C ALA A 123 3.24 9.30 1.27
N SER A 124 4.54 9.06 1.52
CA SER A 124 5.34 9.89 2.41
C SER A 124 5.58 11.31 1.89
N PRO A 125 6.00 11.52 0.62
CA PRO A 125 6.08 12.86 0.05
C PRO A 125 4.75 13.62 0.08
N LEU A 126 3.63 12.95 -0.20
CA LEU A 126 2.30 13.55 -0.11
C LEU A 126 1.97 13.98 1.31
N ALA A 127 2.14 13.09 2.29
CA ALA A 127 1.88 13.39 3.69
C ALA A 127 2.65 14.64 4.15
N VAL A 128 3.93 14.73 3.80
CA VAL A 128 4.79 15.88 4.14
C VAL A 128 4.34 17.16 3.45
N ASN A 129 3.90 17.08 2.18
CA ASN A 129 3.50 18.26 1.40
C ASN A 129 2.15 18.84 1.83
N ILE A 130 1.23 18.01 2.33
CA ILE A 130 -0.11 18.44 2.79
C ILE A 130 -0.17 18.68 4.29
N ALA A 131 0.90 18.35 5.02
CA ALA A 131 0.98 18.57 6.46
C ALA A 131 0.87 20.05 6.81
N PRO A 132 0.11 20.41 7.87
CA PRO A 132 0.18 21.75 8.44
C PRO A 132 1.62 22.12 8.84
N GLU A 133 1.93 23.42 8.80
CA GLU A 133 3.26 23.92 9.15
C GLU A 133 3.72 23.42 10.53
N GLY A 134 4.93 22.89 10.61
CA GLY A 134 5.50 22.32 11.84
C GLY A 134 5.06 20.88 12.16
N HIS A 135 4.10 20.29 11.42
CA HIS A 135 3.52 18.97 11.75
C HIS A 135 3.90 17.84 10.78
N ARG A 136 5.01 17.97 10.04
CA ARG A 136 5.48 16.97 9.07
C ARG A 136 5.72 15.59 9.70
N SER A 137 6.31 15.57 10.89
CA SER A 137 6.56 14.33 11.63
C SER A 137 5.27 13.62 12.00
N MET A 138 4.26 14.38 12.47
CA MET A 138 2.94 13.85 12.79
C MET A 138 2.24 13.29 11.55
N ALA A 139 2.36 13.96 10.41
CA ALA A 139 1.78 13.47 9.14
C ALA A 139 2.38 12.10 8.73
N LEU A 140 3.69 11.93 8.86
CA LEU A 140 4.35 10.65 8.62
C LEU A 140 3.90 9.57 9.63
N SER A 141 3.78 9.94 10.91
CA SER A 141 3.28 9.03 11.94
C SER A 141 1.84 8.57 11.67
N MET A 142 0.99 9.41 11.09
CA MET A 142 -0.36 9.02 10.70
C MET A 142 -0.36 7.92 9.62
N ILE A 143 0.54 7.98 8.64
CA ILE A 143 0.70 6.92 7.63
C ILE A 143 1.11 5.60 8.32
N VAL A 144 2.12 5.64 9.20
CA VAL A 144 2.58 4.48 9.95
C VAL A 144 1.47 3.91 10.84
N THR A 145 0.69 4.77 11.48
CA THR A 145 -0.48 4.34 12.28
C THR A 145 -1.50 3.61 11.41
N GLY A 146 -1.78 4.11 10.19
CA GLY A 146 -2.67 3.45 9.25
C GLY A 146 -2.20 2.03 8.91
N THR A 147 -0.90 1.85 8.64
CA THR A 147 -0.32 0.52 8.36
C THR A 147 -0.35 -0.40 9.57
N SER A 148 -0.07 0.13 10.77
CA SER A 148 -0.10 -0.66 12.02
C SER A 148 -1.51 -1.15 12.34
N ILE A 149 -2.51 -0.28 12.19
CA ILE A 149 -3.93 -0.67 12.38
C ILE A 149 -4.34 -1.71 11.33
N ALA A 150 -3.86 -1.63 10.10
CA ALA A 150 -4.13 -2.63 9.07
C ALA A 150 -3.62 -4.03 9.47
N MET A 151 -2.43 -4.12 10.06
CA MET A 151 -1.87 -5.39 10.53
C MET A 151 -2.65 -5.96 11.72
N ILE A 152 -3.10 -5.11 12.64
CA ILE A 152 -3.77 -5.54 13.89
C ILE A 152 -5.26 -5.86 13.64
N VAL A 153 -5.94 -5.08 12.80
CA VAL A 153 -7.39 -5.14 12.60
C VAL A 153 -7.75 -5.61 11.20
N GLY A 154 -7.06 -5.10 10.17
CA GLY A 154 -7.41 -5.35 8.77
C GLY A 154 -7.24 -6.82 8.38
N LEU A 155 -6.13 -7.44 8.78
CA LEU A 155 -5.86 -8.84 8.47
C LEU A 155 -6.86 -9.80 9.16
N PRO A 156 -7.12 -9.72 10.49
CA PRO A 156 -8.14 -10.56 11.13
C PRO A 156 -9.54 -10.35 10.56
N LEU A 157 -9.94 -9.10 10.31
CA LEU A 157 -11.26 -8.82 9.71
C LEU A 157 -11.37 -9.43 8.31
N GLY A 158 -10.34 -9.29 7.48
CA GLY A 158 -10.32 -9.89 6.16
C GLY A 158 -10.42 -11.43 6.22
N ARG A 159 -9.74 -12.05 7.17
CA ARG A 159 -9.84 -13.51 7.41
C ARG A 159 -11.25 -13.92 7.86
N ILE A 160 -11.85 -13.18 8.78
CA ILE A 160 -13.23 -13.45 9.25
C ILE A 160 -14.22 -13.34 8.08
N ILE A 161 -14.14 -12.28 7.27
CA ILE A 161 -14.98 -12.12 6.08
C ILE A 161 -14.77 -13.30 5.12
N GLY A 162 -13.53 -13.69 4.87
CA GLY A 162 -13.19 -14.80 3.99
C GLY A 162 -13.75 -16.13 4.44
N LEU A 163 -13.71 -16.41 5.74
CA LEU A 163 -14.25 -17.64 6.32
C LEU A 163 -15.78 -17.72 6.25
N HIS A 164 -16.49 -16.59 6.46
CA HIS A 164 -17.95 -16.60 6.56
C HIS A 164 -18.65 -16.38 5.22
N ILE A 165 -18.07 -15.58 4.33
CA ILE A 165 -18.72 -15.13 3.09
C ILE A 165 -17.90 -15.51 1.84
N GLY A 166 -16.70 -16.03 2.04
CA GLY A 166 -15.81 -16.45 0.98
C GLY A 166 -14.74 -15.41 0.61
N TRP A 167 -13.60 -15.88 0.14
CA TRP A 167 -12.43 -15.04 -0.17
C TRP A 167 -12.67 -13.99 -1.25
N ARG A 168 -13.54 -14.25 -2.23
CA ARG A 168 -13.93 -13.28 -3.27
C ARG A 168 -14.60 -12.06 -2.67
N MET A 169 -15.47 -12.25 -1.68
CA MET A 169 -16.17 -11.16 -1.00
C MET A 169 -15.21 -10.30 -0.19
N THR A 170 -14.13 -10.86 0.34
CA THR A 170 -13.09 -10.08 1.00
C THR A 170 -12.46 -9.06 0.04
N PHE A 171 -12.11 -9.48 -1.18
CA PHE A 171 -11.59 -8.56 -2.20
C PHE A 171 -12.64 -7.53 -2.64
N PHE A 172 -13.91 -7.92 -2.71
CA PHE A 172 -14.99 -6.98 -3.01
C PHE A 172 -15.16 -5.93 -1.91
N CYS A 173 -15.09 -6.33 -0.63
CA CYS A 173 -15.13 -5.40 0.51
C CYS A 173 -13.96 -4.41 0.47
N ILE A 174 -12.74 -4.87 0.13
CA ILE A 174 -11.59 -3.99 -0.05
C ILE A 174 -11.86 -2.97 -1.17
N ALA A 175 -12.38 -3.41 -2.30
CA ALA A 175 -12.74 -2.51 -3.41
C ALA A 175 -13.79 -1.48 -3.00
N ALA A 176 -14.81 -1.88 -2.24
CA ALA A 176 -15.88 -0.99 -1.76
C ALA A 176 -15.34 0.07 -0.77
N ILE A 177 -14.49 -0.35 0.17
CA ILE A 177 -13.84 0.58 1.12
C ILE A 177 -12.91 1.53 0.36
N ALA A 178 -12.09 1.02 -0.57
CA ALA A 178 -11.22 1.84 -1.39
C ALA A 178 -12.01 2.84 -2.26
N PHE A 179 -13.18 2.46 -2.75
CA PHE A 179 -14.07 3.35 -3.49
C PHE A 179 -14.64 4.46 -2.60
N ALA A 180 -15.04 4.16 -1.36
CA ALA A 180 -15.46 5.17 -0.39
C ALA A 180 -14.33 6.17 -0.08
N ILE A 181 -13.10 5.66 0.12
CA ILE A 181 -11.90 6.49 0.32
C ILE A 181 -11.62 7.35 -0.93
N PHE A 182 -11.76 6.79 -2.12
CA PHE A 182 -11.61 7.52 -3.38
C PHE A 182 -12.57 8.71 -3.47
N LEU A 183 -13.85 8.49 -3.19
CA LEU A 183 -14.86 9.57 -3.20
C LEU A 183 -14.52 10.66 -2.18
N LEU A 184 -14.09 10.27 -0.99
CA LEU A 184 -13.65 11.21 0.04
C LEU A 184 -12.47 12.05 -0.48
N LEU A 185 -11.43 11.41 -1.03
CA LEU A 185 -10.23 12.09 -1.53
C LEU A 185 -10.51 12.99 -2.74
N VAL A 186 -11.43 12.62 -3.61
CA VAL A 186 -11.86 13.48 -4.72
C VAL A 186 -12.39 14.83 -4.20
N ILE A 187 -13.08 14.82 -3.05
CA ILE A 187 -13.69 16.02 -2.46
C ILE A 187 -12.67 16.83 -1.66
N ILE A 188 -11.88 16.15 -0.81
CA ILE A 188 -11.09 16.84 0.21
C ILE A 188 -9.61 17.07 -0.17
N PHE A 189 -9.06 16.26 -1.10
CA PHE A 189 -7.62 16.29 -1.35
C PHE A 189 -7.21 17.52 -2.18
N PRO A 190 -6.25 18.34 -1.69
CA PRO A 190 -5.83 19.53 -2.40
C PRO A 190 -5.01 19.20 -3.66
N LYS A 191 -4.92 20.16 -4.58
CA LYS A 191 -3.97 20.05 -5.70
C LYS A 191 -2.56 20.22 -5.16
N VAL A 192 -1.71 19.24 -5.41
CA VAL A 192 -0.31 19.24 -4.97
C VAL A 192 0.59 19.10 -6.19
N PRO A 193 1.24 20.21 -6.62
CA PRO A 193 2.12 20.15 -7.77
C PRO A 193 3.35 19.28 -7.44
N ASN A 194 3.72 18.42 -8.37
CA ASN A 194 4.97 17.67 -8.28
C ASN A 194 6.14 18.56 -8.73
N ARG A 195 6.84 19.16 -7.78
CA ARG A 195 7.99 20.05 -8.05
C ARG A 195 9.31 19.30 -8.23
N ASN A 196 9.37 18.04 -7.81
CA ASN A 196 10.59 17.24 -7.79
C ASN A 196 10.40 15.97 -8.65
N SER A 197 10.44 16.13 -9.98
CA SER A 197 10.42 14.96 -10.86
C SER A 197 11.71 14.15 -10.73
N ILE A 198 11.59 12.87 -10.40
CA ILE A 198 12.72 11.94 -10.38
C ILE A 198 13.16 11.70 -11.82
N THR A 199 14.46 11.82 -12.06
CA THR A 199 15.06 11.59 -13.38
C THR A 199 16.14 10.51 -13.25
N LEU A 200 16.27 9.64 -14.26
CA LEU A 200 17.34 8.61 -14.29
C LEU A 200 18.74 9.18 -14.08
N ARG A 201 18.97 10.44 -14.48
CA ARG A 201 20.27 11.12 -14.30
C ARG A 201 20.65 11.31 -12.83
N MET A 202 19.67 11.27 -11.91
CA MET A 202 19.93 11.39 -10.46
C MET A 202 20.39 10.08 -9.82
N LEU A 203 20.14 8.96 -10.47
CA LEU A 203 20.43 7.63 -9.92
C LEU A 203 21.92 7.44 -9.57
N PRO A 204 22.89 7.78 -10.43
CA PRO A 204 24.31 7.63 -10.07
C PRO A 204 24.72 8.46 -8.85
N SER A 205 24.18 9.68 -8.70
CA SER A 205 24.50 10.53 -7.55
C SER A 205 23.90 9.99 -6.24
N ILE A 206 22.77 9.30 -6.30
CA ILE A 206 22.15 8.64 -5.17
C ILE A 206 22.96 7.39 -4.77
N LEU A 207 23.32 6.55 -5.74
CA LEU A 207 24.07 5.30 -5.50
C LEU A 207 25.51 5.55 -5.06
N ASN A 208 26.11 6.67 -5.47
CA ASN A 208 27.46 7.05 -5.05
C ASN A 208 27.51 7.77 -3.69
N ASN A 209 26.35 8.05 -3.07
CA ASN A 209 26.30 8.64 -1.73
C ASN A 209 26.37 7.55 -0.66
N PRO A 210 27.46 7.42 0.10
CA PRO A 210 27.65 6.34 1.07
C PRO A 210 26.61 6.37 2.20
N VAL A 211 26.13 7.55 2.59
CA VAL A 211 25.11 7.70 3.63
C VAL A 211 23.77 7.15 3.14
N LEU A 212 23.36 7.49 1.92
CA LEU A 212 22.11 6.97 1.35
C LEU A 212 22.20 5.46 1.11
N LEU A 213 23.33 4.98 0.62
CA LEU A 213 23.57 3.54 0.43
C LEU A 213 23.48 2.78 1.75
N SER A 214 24.08 3.31 2.83
CA SER A 214 24.02 2.71 4.16
C SER A 214 22.57 2.65 4.68
N ILE A 215 21.78 3.71 4.47
CA ILE A 215 20.36 3.73 4.85
C ILE A 215 19.56 2.68 4.06
N TYR A 216 19.81 2.54 2.76
CA TYR A 216 19.14 1.52 1.95
C TYR A 216 19.52 0.10 2.38
N CYS A 217 20.80 -0.18 2.63
CA CYS A 217 21.25 -1.47 3.13
C CYS A 217 20.64 -1.79 4.50
N LEU A 218 20.64 -0.83 5.41
CA LEU A 218 20.03 -0.98 6.73
C LEU A 218 18.53 -1.26 6.63
N THR A 219 17.81 -0.49 5.80
CA THR A 219 16.38 -0.69 5.56
C THR A 219 16.12 -2.08 4.99
N PHE A 220 16.90 -2.51 4.00
CA PHE A 220 16.79 -3.85 3.40
C PHE A 220 16.95 -4.95 4.46
N ILE A 221 17.99 -4.87 5.30
CA ILE A 221 18.25 -5.86 6.36
C ILE A 221 17.11 -5.87 7.38
N ILE A 222 16.70 -4.71 7.89
CA ILE A 222 15.64 -4.60 8.90
C ILE A 222 14.31 -5.13 8.37
N VAL A 223 13.92 -4.73 7.15
CA VAL A 223 12.66 -5.15 6.54
C VAL A 223 12.68 -6.65 6.27
N THR A 224 13.80 -7.19 5.74
CA THR A 224 13.93 -8.64 5.52
C THR A 224 13.83 -9.41 6.84
N ALA A 225 14.51 -8.98 7.88
CA ALA A 225 14.43 -9.61 9.21
C ALA A 225 13.02 -9.56 9.79
N HIS A 226 12.36 -8.39 9.69
CA HIS A 226 11.00 -8.19 10.18
C HIS A 226 10.00 -9.13 9.49
N TYR A 227 9.98 -9.15 8.15
CA TYR A 227 9.04 -10.00 7.41
C TYR A 227 9.36 -11.48 7.52
N THR A 228 10.63 -11.86 7.64
CA THR A 228 11.01 -13.26 7.93
C THR A 228 10.46 -13.67 9.29
N GLY A 229 10.69 -12.88 10.34
CA GLY A 229 10.14 -13.17 11.67
C GLY A 229 8.62 -13.25 11.68
N TYR A 230 7.96 -12.30 11.01
CA TYR A 230 6.50 -12.26 10.92
C TYR A 230 5.91 -13.48 10.19
N SER A 231 6.55 -13.93 9.10
CA SER A 231 6.08 -15.07 8.32
C SER A 231 6.23 -16.41 9.05
N TYR A 232 7.18 -16.52 9.97
CA TYR A 232 7.45 -17.75 10.71
C TYR A 232 6.90 -17.76 12.14
N ILE A 233 6.24 -16.68 12.60
CA ILE A 233 5.74 -16.60 13.98
C ILE A 233 4.65 -17.64 14.27
N GLU A 234 3.74 -17.88 13.32
CA GLU A 234 2.66 -18.84 13.49
C GLU A 234 3.17 -20.29 13.55
N PRO A 235 4.01 -20.76 12.60
CA PRO A 235 4.66 -22.08 12.72
C PRO A 235 5.47 -22.23 14.00
N PHE A 236 6.16 -21.21 14.46
CA PHE A 236 6.90 -21.24 15.71
C PHE A 236 6.00 -21.40 16.93
N LEU A 237 4.92 -20.63 17.02
CA LEU A 237 3.97 -20.72 18.14
C LEU A 237 3.17 -22.03 18.15
N SER A 238 3.00 -22.68 17.01
CA SER A 238 2.32 -23.99 16.93
C SER A 238 3.18 -25.16 17.41
N GLN A 239 4.50 -24.96 17.59
CA GLN A 239 5.45 -25.99 18.04
C GLN A 239 5.84 -25.86 19.52
N VAL A 240 5.41 -24.78 20.17
CA VAL A 240 5.66 -24.51 21.60
C VAL A 240 4.39 -24.76 22.41
#